data_359b0bf46f03c9cbef1e9700ced26075
#
_entry.id   359b0bf46f03c9cbef1e9700ced26075
#
_cell.length_a   1.000
_cell.length_b   1.000
_cell.length_c   1.000
_cell.angle_alpha   90.00
_cell.angle_beta   90.00
_cell.angle_gamma   90.00
#
_symmetry.space_group_name_H-M   'P 1'
#
loop_
_entity.id
_entity.type
_entity.pdbx_description
1 polymer ?
#
loop_
_entity_poly.entity_id
_entity_poly.type
_entity_poly.pdbx_seq_one_letter_code
_entity_poly.pdbx_strand_id
1 'polypeptide(L)'
;MTKSTKLIAIGTLAFFISLTANSQSDSPQVKNVSGIKVVNYAGLKPLLERKNDTTYIVNFWATWCAPCIRELPYFQKIQDKFKDQKVKVLLVSLDFEKHIDTKLVPFIKKNNLTPEVVVLSDPASNEWIDKIDPSWSGALPVTLFVTKNDRRFFEKEFTYEEIRKVIFEMNPQLR
;
A
#
# COMPACT_ATOMS: atom_id res chain seq x y z
N MET A 1 -60.97 60.22 6.22
CA MET A 1 -60.05 59.61 7.23
C MET A 1 -59.60 58.24 6.72
N THR A 2 -58.48 58.22 6.01
CA THR A 2 -57.95 57.01 5.35
C THR A 2 -56.76 56.50 6.19
N LYS A 3 -56.90 55.30 6.78
CA LYS A 3 -55.85 54.62 7.52
C LYS A 3 -54.95 53.84 6.54
N SER A 4 -53.70 54.26 6.44
CA SER A 4 -52.68 53.58 5.65
C SER A 4 -52.06 52.41 6.47
N THR A 5 -52.27 51.21 6.01
CA THR A 5 -51.69 50.00 6.63
C THR A 5 -50.35 49.71 5.97
N LYS A 6 -49.24 49.86 6.72
CA LYS A 6 -47.91 49.50 6.26
C LYS A 6 -47.70 47.99 6.41
N LEU A 7 -47.51 47.27 5.28
CA LEU A 7 -47.06 45.90 5.28
C LEU A 7 -45.56 45.87 5.56
N ILE A 8 -45.15 45.18 6.63
CA ILE A 8 -43.75 44.88 6.91
C ILE A 8 -43.45 43.50 6.28
N ALA A 9 -42.65 43.55 5.24
CA ALA A 9 -42.14 42.33 4.63
C ALA A 9 -40.96 41.79 5.48
N ILE A 10 -41.16 40.66 6.15
CA ILE A 10 -40.11 39.92 6.88
C ILE A 10 -39.40 39.05 5.86
N GLY A 11 -38.23 39.52 5.39
CA GLY A 11 -37.35 38.71 4.54
C GLY A 11 -36.66 37.63 5.34
N THR A 12 -37.06 36.38 5.18
CA THR A 12 -36.34 35.21 5.70
C THR A 12 -35.06 34.97 4.88
N LEU A 13 -33.92 35.36 5.45
CA LEU A 13 -32.61 35.07 4.90
C LEU A 13 -32.31 33.59 5.11
N ALA A 14 -32.51 32.74 4.10
CA ALA A 14 -32.14 31.31 4.15
C ALA A 14 -30.60 31.21 4.09
N PHE A 15 -29.98 30.89 5.22
CA PHE A 15 -28.55 30.61 5.31
C PHE A 15 -28.28 29.21 4.78
N PHE A 16 -27.87 29.12 3.51
CA PHE A 16 -27.40 27.85 2.94
C PHE A 16 -26.02 27.53 3.52
N ILE A 17 -26.00 26.65 4.52
CA ILE A 17 -24.75 26.02 4.96
C ILE A 17 -24.37 24.98 3.90
N SER A 18 -23.44 25.36 3.00
CA SER A 18 -22.80 24.42 2.10
C SER A 18 -21.90 23.50 2.93
N LEU A 19 -22.40 22.30 3.29
CA LEU A 19 -21.54 21.22 3.74
C LEU A 19 -20.63 20.83 2.57
N THR A 20 -19.42 21.37 2.53
CA THR A 20 -18.36 20.79 1.71
C THR A 20 -17.97 19.47 2.38
N ALA A 21 -18.56 18.35 1.92
CA ALA A 21 -18.07 17.03 2.24
C ALA A 21 -16.62 16.99 1.74
N ASN A 22 -15.67 16.91 2.69
CA ASN A 22 -14.27 16.72 2.40
C ASN A 22 -14.12 15.25 1.94
N SER A 23 -14.45 14.98 0.69
CA SER A 23 -14.21 13.71 0.03
C SER A 23 -12.70 13.53 0.02
N GLN A 24 -12.15 12.73 0.94
CA GLN A 24 -10.80 12.21 0.80
C GLN A 24 -10.74 11.57 -0.58
N SER A 25 -9.90 12.12 -1.45
CA SER A 25 -9.92 11.79 -2.87
C SER A 25 -9.49 10.34 -3.06
N ASP A 26 -10.39 9.49 -3.59
CA ASP A 26 -10.10 8.16 -4.14
C ASP A 26 -9.14 8.23 -5.35
N SER A 27 -8.59 9.40 -5.65
CA SER A 27 -7.64 9.59 -6.73
C SER A 27 -6.24 9.09 -6.35
N PRO A 28 -5.53 8.41 -7.27
CA PRO A 28 -4.16 7.97 -7.05
C PRO A 28 -3.24 9.14 -6.72
N GLN A 29 -2.61 9.10 -5.55
CA GLN A 29 -1.57 10.05 -5.18
C GLN A 29 -0.22 9.34 -5.25
N VAL A 30 0.72 9.94 -5.97
CA VAL A 30 2.08 9.44 -6.13
C VAL A 30 3.03 10.63 -6.04
N LYS A 31 3.97 10.56 -5.10
CA LYS A 31 5.06 11.53 -4.99
C LYS A 31 6.39 10.82 -4.79
N ASN A 32 7.49 11.52 -4.97
CA ASN A 32 8.84 11.00 -4.72
C ASN A 32 9.46 11.74 -3.54
N VAL A 33 9.99 10.98 -2.58
CA VAL A 33 10.73 11.50 -1.44
C VAL A 33 12.07 10.77 -1.40
N SER A 34 13.16 11.47 -1.63
CA SER A 34 14.54 10.93 -1.61
C SER A 34 14.74 9.67 -2.47
N GLY A 35 14.09 9.63 -3.64
CA GLY A 35 14.16 8.50 -4.56
C GLY A 35 13.14 7.38 -4.28
N ILE A 36 12.39 7.46 -3.19
CA ILE A 36 11.34 6.48 -2.85
C ILE A 36 9.97 7.00 -3.30
N LYS A 37 9.21 6.16 -3.99
CA LYS A 37 7.80 6.44 -4.31
C LYS A 37 6.97 6.36 -3.04
N VAL A 38 6.21 7.41 -2.77
CA VAL A 38 5.20 7.44 -1.71
C VAL A 38 3.84 7.48 -2.37
N VAL A 39 2.98 6.54 -2.02
CA VAL A 39 1.66 6.37 -2.62
C VAL A 39 0.58 6.26 -1.56
N ASN A 40 -0.65 6.68 -1.89
CA ASN A 40 -1.83 6.25 -1.15
C ASN A 40 -2.33 4.88 -1.67
N TYR A 41 -3.38 4.33 -1.08
CA TYR A 41 -3.93 3.04 -1.52
C TYR A 41 -4.35 3.05 -3.00
N ALA A 42 -4.99 4.11 -3.47
CA ALA A 42 -5.40 4.23 -4.88
C ALA A 42 -4.18 4.20 -5.83
N GLY A 43 -3.05 4.77 -5.42
CA GLY A 43 -1.78 4.70 -6.15
C GLY A 43 -1.09 3.34 -6.06
N LEU A 44 -1.27 2.59 -4.94
CA LEU A 44 -0.74 1.24 -4.76
C LEU A 44 -1.55 0.20 -5.52
N LYS A 45 -2.88 0.32 -5.56
CA LYS A 45 -3.81 -0.64 -6.15
C LYS A 45 -3.41 -1.18 -7.53
N PRO A 46 -2.98 -0.36 -8.51
CA PRO A 46 -2.54 -0.86 -9.81
C PRO A 46 -1.32 -1.78 -9.74
N LEU A 47 -0.50 -1.68 -8.69
CA LEU A 47 0.65 -2.58 -8.48
C LEU A 47 0.22 -3.94 -7.92
N LEU A 48 -0.90 -3.98 -7.17
CA LEU A 48 -1.46 -5.20 -6.58
C LEU A 48 -2.35 -5.99 -7.55
N GLU A 49 -2.91 -5.33 -8.57
CA GLU A 49 -3.89 -5.89 -9.50
C GLU A 49 -3.31 -6.20 -10.89
N ARG A 50 -1.99 -6.33 -11.00
CA ARG A 50 -1.30 -6.63 -12.26
C ARG A 50 -1.70 -8.01 -12.79
N LYS A 51 -2.23 -8.05 -14.03
CA LYS A 51 -2.66 -9.29 -14.71
C LYS A 51 -1.77 -9.55 -15.93
N ASN A 52 -0.53 -9.92 -15.66
CA ASN A 52 0.41 -10.35 -16.70
C ASN A 52 1.07 -11.68 -16.29
N ASP A 53 2.03 -12.19 -17.10
CA ASP A 53 2.70 -13.47 -16.83
C ASP A 53 3.73 -13.41 -15.70
N THR A 54 3.82 -12.31 -14.93
CA THR A 54 4.78 -12.17 -13.85
C THR A 54 4.13 -12.55 -12.52
N THR A 55 4.84 -13.33 -11.72
CA THR A 55 4.50 -13.57 -10.31
C THR A 55 5.03 -12.39 -9.47
N TYR A 56 4.14 -11.65 -8.86
CA TYR A 56 4.48 -10.56 -7.95
C TYR A 56 4.42 -11.06 -6.50
N ILE A 57 5.43 -10.71 -5.73
CA ILE A 57 5.49 -10.96 -4.30
C ILE A 57 5.53 -9.60 -3.62
N VAL A 58 4.42 -9.22 -3.01
CA VAL A 58 4.26 -7.92 -2.36
C VAL A 58 4.34 -8.14 -0.85
N ASN A 59 5.40 -7.66 -0.23
CA ASN A 59 5.59 -7.78 1.22
C ASN A 59 5.37 -6.42 1.89
N PHE A 60 4.45 -6.39 2.86
CA PHE A 60 4.19 -5.21 3.69
C PHE A 60 5.04 -5.31 4.95
N TRP A 61 5.83 -4.30 5.19
CA TRP A 61 6.85 -4.26 6.23
C TRP A 61 7.09 -2.86 6.78
N ALA A 62 7.94 -2.73 7.79
CA ALA A 62 8.44 -1.44 8.26
C ALA A 62 9.80 -1.60 8.96
N THR A 63 10.58 -0.51 9.03
CA THR A 63 11.90 -0.51 9.71
C THR A 63 11.81 -0.75 11.21
N TRP A 64 10.66 -0.53 11.82
CA TRP A 64 10.39 -0.78 13.24
C TRP A 64 9.80 -2.17 13.52
N CYS A 65 9.52 -2.96 12.48
CA CYS A 65 8.94 -4.31 12.59
C CYS A 65 10.06 -5.36 12.63
N ALA A 66 10.39 -5.85 13.81
CA ALA A 66 11.49 -6.81 13.98
C ALA A 66 11.33 -8.12 13.18
N PRO A 67 10.15 -8.81 13.16
CA PRO A 67 9.97 -9.99 12.33
C PRO A 67 10.08 -9.68 10.83
N CYS A 68 9.59 -8.51 10.38
CA CYS A 68 9.75 -8.10 8.99
C CYS A 68 11.22 -8.01 8.58
N ILE A 69 12.05 -7.39 9.42
CA ILE A 69 13.49 -7.23 9.17
C ILE A 69 14.19 -8.58 9.04
N ARG A 70 13.79 -9.59 9.83
CA ARG A 70 14.38 -10.93 9.75
C ARG A 70 14.13 -11.63 8.42
N GLU A 71 12.96 -11.41 7.80
CA GLU A 71 12.60 -12.08 6.55
C GLU A 71 13.09 -11.34 5.28
N LEU A 72 13.39 -10.03 5.35
CA LEU A 72 13.84 -9.26 4.19
C LEU A 72 15.00 -9.89 3.39
N PRO A 73 16.03 -10.49 4.02
CA PRO A 73 17.09 -11.18 3.28
C PRO A 73 16.58 -12.32 2.39
N TYR A 74 15.47 -12.95 2.75
CA TYR A 74 14.89 -14.03 1.95
C TYR A 74 14.20 -13.49 0.70
N PHE A 75 13.49 -12.37 0.81
CA PHE A 75 12.90 -11.66 -0.33
C PHE A 75 13.98 -11.13 -1.27
N GLN A 76 15.07 -10.56 -0.73
CA GLN A 76 16.25 -10.18 -1.50
C GLN A 76 16.80 -11.36 -2.30
N LYS A 77 17.03 -12.51 -1.65
CA LYS A 77 17.53 -13.72 -2.29
C LYS A 77 16.58 -14.25 -3.38
N ILE A 78 15.26 -14.14 -3.18
CA ILE A 78 14.25 -14.47 -4.20
C ILE A 78 14.38 -13.53 -5.39
N GLN A 79 14.44 -12.21 -5.17
CA GLN A 79 14.60 -11.23 -6.23
C GLN A 79 15.85 -11.52 -7.08
N ASP A 80 17.00 -11.81 -6.42
CA ASP A 80 18.27 -12.07 -7.10
C ASP A 80 18.25 -13.38 -7.88
N LYS A 81 17.67 -14.44 -7.28
CA LYS A 81 17.59 -15.77 -7.91
C LYS A 81 16.70 -15.78 -9.15
N PHE A 82 15.60 -15.04 -9.12
CA PHE A 82 14.58 -15.04 -10.17
C PHE A 82 14.62 -13.79 -11.05
N LYS A 83 15.72 -12.98 -11.00
CA LYS A 83 15.85 -11.70 -11.72
C LYS A 83 15.61 -11.81 -13.23
N ASP A 84 16.05 -12.94 -13.85
CA ASP A 84 15.91 -13.23 -15.28
C ASP A 84 14.63 -14.01 -15.59
N GLN A 85 13.77 -14.23 -14.61
CA GLN A 85 12.51 -14.92 -14.72
C GLN A 85 11.35 -13.95 -14.41
N LYS A 86 10.12 -14.40 -14.67
CA LYS A 86 8.93 -13.57 -14.44
C LYS A 86 8.50 -13.60 -12.96
N VAL A 87 9.42 -13.24 -12.05
CA VAL A 87 9.15 -13.05 -10.62
C VAL A 87 9.66 -11.67 -10.20
N LYS A 88 8.86 -10.93 -9.47
CA LYS A 88 9.21 -9.59 -8.96
C LYS A 88 8.80 -9.44 -7.51
N VAL A 89 9.72 -8.94 -6.70
CA VAL A 89 9.46 -8.56 -5.31
C VAL A 89 9.20 -7.06 -5.25
N LEU A 90 8.12 -6.69 -4.57
CA LEU A 90 7.77 -5.32 -4.21
C LEU A 90 7.71 -5.23 -2.69
N LEU A 91 8.51 -4.36 -2.10
CA LEU A 91 8.52 -4.09 -0.67
C LEU A 91 7.69 -2.84 -0.39
N VAL A 92 6.53 -3.00 0.22
CA VAL A 92 5.63 -1.89 0.61
C VAL A 92 5.91 -1.54 2.06
N SER A 93 6.62 -0.43 2.28
CA SER A 93 6.91 0.08 3.61
C SER A 93 5.73 0.82 4.19
N LEU A 94 5.41 0.55 5.46
CA LEU A 94 4.47 1.30 6.29
C LEU A 94 5.19 2.27 7.25
N ASP A 95 6.43 2.64 6.94
CA ASP A 95 7.13 3.69 7.67
C ASP A 95 6.45 5.04 7.46
N PHE A 96 6.41 5.86 8.52
CA PHE A 96 5.90 7.22 8.40
C PHE A 96 6.76 8.05 7.45
N GLU A 97 6.15 8.90 6.62
CA GLU A 97 6.86 9.75 5.66
C GLU A 97 8.01 10.56 6.28
N LYS A 98 7.80 11.14 7.46
CA LYS A 98 8.83 11.90 8.20
C LYS A 98 10.07 11.06 8.56
N HIS A 99 10.01 9.75 8.43
CA HIS A 99 11.12 8.83 8.72
C HIS A 99 11.76 8.26 7.45
N ILE A 100 11.32 8.65 6.26
CA ILE A 100 11.90 8.15 4.99
C ILE A 100 13.38 8.47 4.94
N ASP A 101 13.76 9.74 5.12
CA ASP A 101 15.16 10.17 5.02
C ASP A 101 16.03 9.71 6.19
N THR A 102 15.46 9.63 7.37
CA THR A 102 16.23 9.38 8.61
C THR A 102 16.32 7.91 9.00
N LYS A 103 15.40 7.07 8.50
CA LYS A 103 15.35 5.63 8.83
C LYS A 103 15.28 4.74 7.59
N LEU A 104 14.28 4.92 6.72
CA LEU A 104 14.03 3.99 5.62
C LEU A 104 15.17 4.00 4.59
N VAL A 105 15.54 5.16 4.06
CA VAL A 105 16.62 5.28 3.06
C VAL A 105 17.97 4.77 3.60
N PRO A 106 18.41 5.16 4.83
CA PRO A 106 19.60 4.57 5.43
C PRO A 106 19.51 3.05 5.61
N PHE A 107 18.34 2.53 5.99
CA PHE A 107 18.14 1.08 6.17
C PHE A 107 18.28 0.34 4.83
N ILE A 108 17.63 0.82 3.76
CA ILE A 108 17.73 0.24 2.41
C ILE A 108 19.19 0.20 1.94
N LYS A 109 19.93 1.31 2.10
CA LYS A 109 21.34 1.40 1.72
C LYS A 109 22.23 0.46 2.53
N LYS A 110 22.07 0.45 3.86
CA LYS A 110 22.85 -0.40 4.76
C LYS A 110 22.68 -1.89 4.45
N ASN A 111 21.47 -2.33 4.08
CA ASN A 111 21.15 -3.73 3.81
C ASN A 111 21.23 -4.08 2.33
N ASN A 112 21.66 -3.15 1.45
CA ASN A 112 21.76 -3.34 -0.01
C ASN A 112 20.49 -3.94 -0.61
N LEU A 113 19.30 -3.46 -0.21
CA LEU A 113 18.03 -3.98 -0.73
C LEU A 113 17.88 -3.63 -2.22
N THR A 114 17.74 -4.63 -3.07
CA THR A 114 17.56 -4.48 -4.54
C THR A 114 16.11 -4.56 -5.01
N PRO A 115 15.15 -5.18 -4.27
CA PRO A 115 13.75 -5.11 -4.64
C PRO A 115 13.23 -3.66 -4.67
N GLU A 116 12.24 -3.40 -5.55
CA GLU A 116 11.56 -2.09 -5.55
C GLU A 116 10.91 -1.84 -4.17
N VAL A 117 11.17 -0.65 -3.62
CA VAL A 117 10.57 -0.21 -2.35
C VAL A 117 9.62 0.96 -2.64
N VAL A 118 8.39 0.87 -2.13
CA VAL A 118 7.43 1.98 -2.10
C VAL A 118 6.96 2.19 -0.67
N VAL A 119 6.57 3.42 -0.33
CA VAL A 119 5.94 3.74 0.96
C VAL A 119 4.45 3.89 0.72
N LEU A 120 3.64 3.14 1.46
CA LEU A 120 2.20 3.37 1.55
C LEU A 120 1.95 4.37 2.67
N SER A 121 1.58 5.59 2.29
CA SER A 121 1.20 6.67 3.20
C SER A 121 -0.24 7.06 2.92
N ASP A 122 -1.15 6.42 3.66
CA ASP A 122 -2.59 6.65 3.55
C ASP A 122 -3.19 6.65 4.95
N PRO A 123 -3.75 7.79 5.40
CA PRO A 123 -4.28 7.91 6.76
C PRO A 123 -5.54 7.07 7.00
N ALA A 124 -6.22 6.63 5.93
CA ALA A 124 -7.46 5.85 6.01
C ALA A 124 -7.18 4.34 6.17
N SER A 125 -6.31 3.95 7.12
CA SER A 125 -5.90 2.54 7.29
C SER A 125 -7.07 1.59 7.46
N ASN A 126 -8.12 1.97 8.17
CA ASN A 126 -9.33 1.16 8.36
C ASN A 126 -10.09 0.88 7.05
N GLU A 127 -9.82 1.67 5.99
CA GLU A 127 -10.49 1.49 4.71
C GLU A 127 -9.68 0.66 3.73
N TRP A 128 -8.34 0.80 3.71
CA TRP A 128 -7.52 0.13 2.72
C TRP A 128 -7.01 -1.26 3.17
N ILE A 129 -6.91 -1.53 4.48
CA ILE A 129 -6.51 -2.86 4.98
C ILE A 129 -7.46 -3.92 4.46
N ASP A 130 -8.76 -3.76 4.66
CA ASP A 130 -9.79 -4.69 4.16
C ASP A 130 -9.84 -4.79 2.64
N LYS A 131 -9.49 -3.70 1.92
CA LYS A 131 -9.40 -3.70 0.46
C LYS A 131 -8.18 -4.48 -0.05
N ILE A 132 -7.11 -4.60 0.75
CA ILE A 132 -5.98 -5.48 0.43
C ILE A 132 -6.38 -6.92 0.70
N ASP A 133 -6.83 -7.25 1.91
CA ASP A 133 -7.40 -8.56 2.21
C ASP A 133 -8.31 -8.47 3.45
N PRO A 134 -9.57 -8.94 3.36
CA PRO A 134 -10.51 -8.89 4.48
C PRO A 134 -10.08 -9.70 5.71
N SER A 135 -9.13 -10.62 5.56
CA SER A 135 -8.59 -11.41 6.67
C SER A 135 -7.41 -10.76 7.37
N TRP A 136 -6.90 -9.61 6.85
CA TRP A 136 -5.76 -8.94 7.45
C TRP A 136 -6.13 -8.26 8.77
N SER A 137 -5.49 -8.69 9.86
CA SER A 137 -5.70 -8.09 11.19
C SER A 137 -5.08 -6.69 11.35
N GLY A 138 -4.27 -6.23 10.38
CA GLY A 138 -3.46 -5.02 10.47
C GLY A 138 -2.06 -5.25 11.02
N ALA A 139 -1.70 -6.49 11.41
CA ALA A 139 -0.36 -6.80 11.89
C ALA A 139 0.65 -7.00 10.74
N LEU A 140 1.95 -6.89 11.07
CA LEU A 140 3.07 -7.09 10.16
C LEU A 140 3.98 -8.24 10.66
N PRO A 141 4.63 -8.96 9.77
CA PRO A 141 4.65 -8.82 8.31
C PRO A 141 3.45 -9.47 7.62
N VAL A 142 3.17 -8.99 6.40
CA VAL A 142 2.17 -9.56 5.51
C VAL A 142 2.76 -9.73 4.12
N THR A 143 2.48 -10.86 3.48
CA THR A 143 2.91 -11.10 2.10
C THR A 143 1.74 -11.51 1.22
N LEU A 144 1.62 -10.83 0.10
CA LEU A 144 0.66 -11.10 -0.96
C LEU A 144 1.41 -11.64 -2.18
N PHE A 145 1.04 -12.82 -2.64
CA PHE A 145 1.49 -13.38 -3.91
C PHE A 145 0.41 -13.18 -4.96
N VAL A 146 0.78 -12.63 -6.10
CA VAL A 146 -0.16 -12.31 -7.20
C VAL A 146 0.38 -12.85 -8.50
N THR A 147 -0.42 -13.64 -9.20
CA THR A 147 -0.24 -14.04 -10.59
C THR A 147 -1.41 -13.54 -11.44
N LYS A 148 -1.39 -13.83 -12.74
CA LYS A 148 -2.52 -13.52 -13.61
C LYS A 148 -3.85 -14.14 -13.13
N ASN A 149 -3.79 -15.36 -12.53
CA ASN A 149 -4.95 -16.21 -12.26
C ASN A 149 -5.13 -16.57 -10.78
N ASP A 150 -4.16 -16.28 -9.92
CA ASP A 150 -4.19 -16.67 -8.50
C ASP A 150 -3.65 -15.54 -7.64
N ARG A 151 -4.21 -15.42 -6.45
CA ARG A 151 -3.83 -14.44 -5.44
C ARG A 151 -3.89 -15.10 -4.08
N ARG A 152 -2.77 -15.06 -3.33
CA ARG A 152 -2.68 -15.65 -2.00
C ARG A 152 -2.14 -14.64 -1.00
N PHE A 153 -2.81 -14.57 0.13
CA PHE A 153 -2.50 -13.67 1.23
C PHE A 153 -2.00 -14.45 2.44
N PHE A 154 -0.96 -13.93 3.11
CA PHE A 154 -0.39 -14.54 4.30
C PHE A 154 0.01 -13.47 5.32
N GLU A 155 -0.54 -13.54 6.51
CA GLU A 155 -0.16 -12.74 7.66
C GLU A 155 0.77 -13.55 8.57
N LYS A 156 2.06 -13.62 8.19
CA LYS A 156 3.09 -14.33 8.92
C LYS A 156 4.49 -13.98 8.44
N GLU A 157 5.50 -14.24 9.26
CA GLU A 157 6.90 -14.24 8.85
C GLU A 157 7.19 -15.46 7.93
N PHE A 158 7.95 -15.24 6.86
CA PHE A 158 8.33 -16.28 5.90
C PHE A 158 9.80 -16.66 6.02
N THR A 159 10.08 -17.94 5.78
CA THR A 159 11.42 -18.44 5.44
C THR A 159 11.62 -18.45 3.92
N TYR A 160 12.87 -18.54 3.47
CA TYR A 160 13.21 -18.64 2.05
C TYR A 160 12.52 -19.82 1.36
N GLU A 161 12.50 -21.00 2.00
CA GLU A 161 11.90 -22.21 1.42
C GLU A 161 10.37 -22.13 1.33
N GLU A 162 9.72 -21.48 2.29
CA GLU A 162 8.29 -21.25 2.24
C GLU A 162 7.92 -20.30 1.08
N ILE A 163 8.68 -19.21 0.86
CA ILE A 163 8.47 -18.31 -0.28
C ILE A 163 8.61 -19.10 -1.59
N ARG A 164 9.69 -19.88 -1.74
CA ARG A 164 9.89 -20.72 -2.93
C ARG A 164 8.76 -21.71 -3.16
N LYS A 165 8.28 -22.36 -2.10
CA LYS A 165 7.16 -23.31 -2.16
C LYS A 165 5.93 -22.63 -2.76
N VAL A 166 5.54 -21.47 -2.24
CA VAL A 166 4.38 -20.73 -2.77
C VAL A 166 4.58 -20.34 -4.24
N ILE A 167 5.78 -19.85 -4.61
CA ILE A 167 6.10 -19.51 -6.01
C ILE A 167 5.87 -20.70 -6.94
N PHE A 168 6.41 -21.89 -6.57
CA PHE A 168 6.31 -23.09 -7.41
C PHE A 168 4.92 -23.72 -7.42
N GLU A 169 4.13 -23.54 -6.38
CA GLU A 169 2.72 -23.94 -6.35
C GLU A 169 1.88 -23.07 -7.28
N MET A 170 2.13 -21.75 -7.30
CA MET A 170 1.39 -20.80 -8.14
C MET A 170 1.88 -20.77 -9.59
N ASN A 171 3.15 -21.11 -9.81
CA ASN A 171 3.78 -21.15 -11.13
C ASN A 171 4.76 -22.34 -11.24
N PRO A 172 4.26 -23.57 -11.51
CA PRO A 172 5.10 -24.78 -11.60
C PRO A 172 6.20 -24.74 -12.68
N GLN A 173 6.08 -23.83 -13.68
CA GLN A 173 7.06 -23.67 -14.76
C GLN A 173 8.38 -23.04 -14.28
N LEU A 174 8.41 -22.46 -13.06
CA LEU A 174 9.61 -21.82 -12.48
C LEU A 174 10.50 -22.80 -11.70
N ARG A 175 10.17 -24.09 -11.66
CA ARG A 175 10.95 -25.13 -10.99
C ARG A 175 12.27 -25.43 -11.66
#